data_ebb6e43b2c6435877d02e2d6b6c3156f
#
_entry.id   ebb6e43b2c6435877d02e2d6b6c3156f
#
_cell.length_a   1.000
_cell.length_b   1.000
_cell.length_c   1.000
_cell.angle_alpha   90.00
_cell.angle_beta   90.00
_cell.angle_gamma   90.00
#
_symmetry.space_group_name_H-M   'P 1'
#
loop_
_entity.id
_entity.type
_entity.pdbx_description
1 polymer ?
#
loop_
_entity_poly.entity_id
_entity_poly.type
_entity_poly.pdbx_seq_one_letter_code
_entity_poly.pdbx_strand_id
1 'polypeptide(L)'
;ILDVSLRGTLYMSQAVLPAMRAQQGGSIVCISSVSAQRGGGILGGPHYSAAKAGVLGLARAMAREFGPDGIRVNCVTPGLISTDINKDILSAEKKAEIAQTIPLGRLGGPDDVGGVCVFLASDLSQYCTGITLDVNGGMLIH
;
A
#
# COMPACT_ATOMS: atom_id res chain seq x y z
N ILE A 1 -7.59 -2.79 14.32
CA ILE A 1 -7.19 -2.73 12.89
C ILE A 1 -7.66 -1.43 12.26
N LEU A 2 -8.95 -1.07 12.33
CA LEU A 2 -9.48 0.19 11.77
C LEU A 2 -8.73 1.41 12.30
N ASP A 3 -8.52 1.48 13.61
CA ASP A 3 -7.82 2.61 14.24
C ASP A 3 -6.36 2.74 13.78
N VAL A 4 -5.63 1.63 13.70
CA VAL A 4 -4.22 1.66 13.29
C VAL A 4 -4.10 1.86 11.78
N SER A 5 -4.81 1.07 10.97
CA SER A 5 -4.61 1.08 9.53
C SER A 5 -5.26 2.29 8.84
N LEU A 6 -6.49 2.63 9.17
CA LEU A 6 -7.22 3.72 8.50
C LEU A 6 -7.05 5.06 9.23
N ARG A 7 -7.43 5.12 10.51
CA ARG A 7 -7.32 6.37 11.28
C ARG A 7 -5.87 6.79 11.48
N GLY A 8 -4.96 5.82 11.71
CA GLY A 8 -3.53 6.10 11.82
C GLY A 8 -2.97 6.72 10.54
N THR A 9 -3.35 6.21 9.37
CA THR A 9 -2.96 6.81 8.08
C THR A 9 -3.46 8.25 7.97
N LEU A 10 -4.72 8.51 8.34
CA LEU A 10 -5.29 9.87 8.34
C LEU A 10 -4.51 10.79 9.28
N TYR A 11 -4.29 10.38 10.51
CA TYR A 11 -3.61 11.23 11.51
C TYR A 11 -2.15 11.52 11.14
N MET A 12 -1.42 10.55 10.62
CA MET A 12 -0.05 10.77 10.15
C MET A 12 -0.02 11.72 8.96
N SER A 13 -0.97 11.59 8.03
CA SER A 13 -1.09 12.51 6.90
C SER A 13 -1.41 13.94 7.36
N GLN A 14 -2.33 14.09 8.31
CA GLN A 14 -2.64 15.40 8.91
C GLN A 14 -1.44 16.02 9.61
N ALA A 15 -0.64 15.22 10.31
CA ALA A 15 0.52 15.70 11.06
C ALA A 15 1.63 16.28 10.16
N VAL A 16 1.84 15.70 8.97
CA VAL A 16 2.89 16.15 8.04
C VAL A 16 2.42 17.26 7.10
N LEU A 17 1.11 17.42 6.93
CA LEU A 17 0.51 18.33 5.96
C LEU A 17 0.93 19.80 6.13
N PRO A 18 1.00 20.39 7.34
CA PRO A 18 1.43 21.78 7.51
C PRO A 18 2.85 22.03 6.97
N ALA A 19 3.78 21.10 7.24
CA ALA A 19 5.15 21.21 6.77
C ALA A 19 5.23 21.05 5.24
N MET A 20 4.50 20.10 4.67
CA MET A 20 4.45 19.89 3.22
C MET A 20 3.82 21.10 2.50
N ARG A 21 2.79 21.71 3.04
CA ARG A 21 2.20 22.94 2.51
C ARG A 21 3.16 24.11 2.56
N ALA A 22 3.88 24.28 3.67
CA ALA A 22 4.87 25.35 3.81
C ALA A 22 5.99 25.26 2.77
N GLN A 23 6.42 24.04 2.42
CA GLN A 23 7.45 23.81 1.38
C GLN A 23 6.90 23.68 -0.04
N GLN A 24 5.57 23.78 -0.22
CA GLN A 24 4.90 23.67 -1.52
C GLN A 24 5.22 22.33 -2.22
N GLY A 25 5.25 21.25 -1.50
CA GLY A 25 5.53 19.94 -2.06
C GLY A 25 5.69 18.83 -1.04
N GLY A 26 5.54 17.62 -1.50
CA GLY A 26 5.71 16.42 -0.69
C GLY A 26 5.18 15.18 -1.38
N SER A 27 5.49 14.03 -0.82
CA SER A 27 4.97 12.75 -1.27
C SER A 27 4.51 11.92 -0.08
N ILE A 28 3.25 11.51 -0.10
CA ILE A 28 2.65 10.61 0.88
C ILE A 28 2.41 9.27 0.19
N VAL A 29 2.99 8.20 0.72
CA VAL A 29 2.81 6.84 0.23
C VAL A 29 2.00 6.06 1.26
N CYS A 30 0.76 5.72 0.90
CA CYS A 30 -0.15 4.96 1.75
C CYS A 30 -0.03 3.48 1.45
N ILE A 31 0.17 2.65 2.48
CA ILE A 31 0.27 1.19 2.32
C ILE A 31 -1.12 0.58 2.56
N SER A 32 -1.72 0.12 1.46
CA SER A 32 -2.95 -0.65 1.47
C SER A 32 -2.66 -2.17 1.43
N SER A 33 -3.38 -2.93 0.64
CA SER A 33 -3.20 -4.38 0.49
C SER A 33 -3.98 -4.89 -0.73
N VAL A 34 -3.51 -5.97 -1.33
CA VAL A 34 -4.30 -6.74 -2.31
C VAL A 34 -5.67 -7.16 -1.73
N SER A 35 -5.76 -7.37 -0.41
CA SER A 35 -7.03 -7.70 0.27
C SER A 35 -8.08 -6.58 0.18
N ALA A 36 -7.64 -5.33 0.01
CA ALA A 36 -8.55 -4.19 -0.21
C ALA A 36 -9.27 -4.26 -1.57
N GLN A 37 -8.63 -4.87 -2.55
CA GLN A 37 -9.11 -4.95 -3.92
C GLN A 37 -9.92 -6.22 -4.16
N ARG A 38 -9.44 -7.38 -3.68
CA ARG A 38 -10.09 -8.67 -3.91
C ARG A 38 -11.12 -9.09 -2.85
N GLY A 39 -11.22 -8.35 -1.75
CA GLY A 39 -12.18 -8.67 -0.68
C GLY A 39 -11.77 -9.87 0.16
N GLY A 40 -10.60 -9.81 0.76
CA GLY A 40 -10.06 -10.89 1.59
C GLY A 40 -8.72 -11.39 1.09
N GLY A 41 -8.15 -12.32 1.79
CA GLY A 41 -6.83 -12.84 1.47
C GLY A 41 -6.45 -14.03 2.33
N ILE A 42 -5.20 -14.42 2.24
CA ILE A 42 -4.63 -15.54 2.99
C ILE A 42 -4.50 -15.19 4.47
N LEU A 43 -4.20 -13.93 4.76
CA LEU A 43 -3.93 -13.41 6.10
C LEU A 43 -4.76 -12.15 6.38
N GLY A 44 -6.06 -12.19 6.25
CA GLY A 44 -6.86 -11.00 6.56
C GLY A 44 -8.36 -11.24 6.45
N GLY A 45 -9.07 -10.88 7.49
CA GLY A 45 -10.54 -10.97 7.56
C GLY A 45 -11.25 -9.74 6.97
N PRO A 46 -12.60 -9.74 7.01
CA PRO A 46 -13.40 -8.65 6.45
C PRO A 46 -13.05 -7.26 6.99
N HIS A 47 -12.78 -7.15 8.29
CA HIS A 47 -12.41 -5.88 8.93
C HIS A 47 -11.04 -5.34 8.46
N TYR A 48 -10.09 -6.22 8.14
CA TYR A 48 -8.81 -5.84 7.54
C TYR A 48 -8.99 -5.33 6.12
N SER A 49 -9.75 -6.07 5.30
CA SER A 49 -10.07 -5.68 3.93
C SER A 49 -10.81 -4.34 3.89
N ALA A 50 -11.79 -4.14 4.78
CA ALA A 50 -12.51 -2.86 4.89
C ALA A 50 -11.58 -1.71 5.28
N ALA A 51 -10.69 -1.91 6.27
CA ALA A 51 -9.73 -0.89 6.68
C ALA A 51 -8.78 -0.51 5.52
N LYS A 52 -8.24 -1.51 4.83
CA LYS A 52 -7.31 -1.29 3.72
C LYS A 52 -7.99 -0.73 2.47
N ALA A 53 -9.25 -1.07 2.21
CA ALA A 53 -10.06 -0.43 1.18
C ALA A 53 -10.34 1.05 1.51
N GLY A 54 -10.60 1.36 2.78
CA GLY A 54 -10.72 2.73 3.27
C GLY A 54 -9.46 3.58 3.01
N VAL A 55 -8.27 2.99 3.14
CA VAL A 55 -7.01 3.66 2.81
C VAL A 55 -6.94 4.07 1.34
N LEU A 56 -7.44 3.25 0.40
CA LEU A 56 -7.50 3.60 -1.03
C LEU A 56 -8.39 4.82 -1.28
N GLY A 57 -9.57 4.84 -0.66
CA GLY A 57 -10.50 5.98 -0.75
C GLY A 57 -9.90 7.25 -0.14
N LEU A 58 -9.30 7.13 1.05
CA LEU A 58 -8.65 8.22 1.75
C LEU A 58 -7.52 8.83 0.90
N ALA A 59 -6.63 8.01 0.35
CA ALA A 59 -5.51 8.49 -0.46
C ALA A 59 -5.97 9.22 -1.72
N ARG A 60 -7.02 8.72 -2.40
CA ARG A 60 -7.58 9.38 -3.58
C ARG A 60 -8.19 10.75 -3.24
N ALA A 61 -8.88 10.85 -2.12
CA ALA A 61 -9.43 12.11 -1.63
C ALA A 61 -8.32 13.11 -1.30
N MET A 62 -7.31 12.67 -0.55
CA MET A 62 -6.15 13.50 -0.20
C MET A 62 -5.35 13.93 -1.45
N ALA A 63 -5.22 13.07 -2.46
CA ALA A 63 -4.54 13.43 -3.71
C ALA A 63 -5.24 14.60 -4.42
N ARG A 64 -6.58 14.62 -4.43
CA ARG A 64 -7.36 15.72 -4.99
C ARG A 64 -7.23 17.00 -4.17
N GLU A 65 -7.33 16.86 -2.85
CA GLU A 65 -7.33 18.01 -1.94
C GLU A 65 -5.95 18.67 -1.85
N PHE A 66 -4.87 17.87 -1.81
CA PHE A 66 -3.51 18.37 -1.57
C PHE A 66 -2.73 18.64 -2.88
N GLY A 67 -3.24 18.20 -4.02
CA GLY A 67 -2.61 18.44 -5.32
C GLY A 67 -2.29 19.92 -5.62
N PRO A 68 -3.20 20.87 -5.32
CA PRO A 68 -2.92 22.31 -5.49
C PRO A 68 -1.73 22.82 -4.65
N ASP A 69 -1.40 22.14 -3.55
CA ASP A 69 -0.25 22.46 -2.70
C ASP A 69 1.06 21.78 -3.19
N GLY A 70 1.04 21.12 -4.34
CA GLY A 70 2.19 20.36 -4.88
C GLY A 70 2.45 19.04 -4.17
N ILE A 71 1.51 18.55 -3.37
CA ILE A 71 1.65 17.32 -2.57
C ILE A 71 1.04 16.15 -3.33
N ARG A 72 1.82 15.11 -3.56
CA ARG A 72 1.37 13.88 -4.20
C ARG A 72 0.98 12.84 -3.14
N VAL A 73 -0.11 12.12 -3.39
CA VAL A 73 -0.57 11.05 -2.49
C VAL A 73 -0.89 9.82 -3.33
N ASN A 74 -0.20 8.72 -3.07
CA ASN A 74 -0.35 7.47 -3.81
C ASN A 74 -0.48 6.28 -2.87
N CYS A 75 -1.04 5.19 -3.37
CA CYS A 75 -1.15 3.93 -2.65
C CYS A 75 -0.26 2.85 -3.24
N VAL A 76 0.20 1.97 -2.37
CA VAL A 76 0.79 0.68 -2.74
C VAL A 76 -0.10 -0.43 -2.19
N THR A 77 -0.34 -1.46 -2.99
CA THR A 77 -1.14 -2.65 -2.62
C THR A 77 -0.27 -3.90 -2.70
N PRO A 78 0.51 -4.18 -1.63
CA PRO A 78 1.31 -5.39 -1.59
C PRO A 78 0.42 -6.64 -1.61
N GLY A 79 0.92 -7.68 -2.28
CA GLY A 79 0.43 -9.04 -2.17
C GLY A 79 0.93 -9.72 -0.89
N LEU A 80 1.19 -11.01 -0.95
CA LEU A 80 1.80 -11.73 0.17
C LEU A 80 3.31 -11.49 0.18
N ILE A 81 3.76 -10.71 1.16
CA ILE A 81 5.17 -10.37 1.37
C ILE A 81 5.74 -11.21 2.50
N SER A 82 6.83 -11.91 2.24
CA SER A 82 7.53 -12.70 3.25
C SER A 82 8.27 -11.76 4.21
N THR A 83 7.77 -11.70 5.44
CA THR A 83 8.30 -10.87 6.53
C THR A 83 8.37 -11.69 7.82
N ASP A 84 9.03 -11.18 8.84
CA ASP A 84 9.08 -11.82 10.14
C ASP A 84 7.70 -11.98 10.79
N ILE A 85 6.75 -11.08 10.49
CA ILE A 85 5.38 -11.15 11.02
C ILE A 85 4.67 -12.44 10.58
N ASN A 86 4.91 -12.93 9.37
CA ASN A 86 4.24 -14.14 8.85
C ASN A 86 5.16 -15.37 8.80
N LYS A 87 6.35 -15.28 9.39
CA LYS A 87 7.34 -16.35 9.39
C LYS A 87 6.81 -17.60 10.09
N ASP A 88 6.10 -17.39 11.21
CA ASP A 88 5.57 -18.47 12.05
C ASP A 88 4.08 -18.78 11.76
N ILE A 89 3.41 -17.96 10.92
CA ILE A 89 1.98 -18.14 10.61
C ILE A 89 1.79 -19.11 9.43
N LEU A 90 2.72 -19.10 8.48
CA LEU A 90 2.65 -19.93 7.28
C LEU A 90 3.85 -20.89 7.24
N SER A 91 3.58 -22.20 7.16
CA SER A 91 4.63 -23.19 6.95
C SER A 91 5.37 -23.00 5.62
N ALA A 92 6.56 -23.57 5.50
CA ALA A 92 7.34 -23.52 4.26
C ALA A 92 6.58 -24.17 3.09
N GLU A 93 5.89 -25.29 3.34
CA GLU A 93 5.05 -25.98 2.36
C GLU A 93 3.91 -25.07 1.89
N LYS A 94 3.23 -24.39 2.81
CA LYS A 94 2.13 -23.48 2.49
C LYS A 94 2.61 -22.26 1.69
N LYS A 95 3.77 -21.73 2.03
CA LYS A 95 4.41 -20.65 1.25
C LYS A 95 4.74 -21.09 -0.16
N ALA A 96 5.28 -22.31 -0.34
CA ALA A 96 5.59 -22.88 -1.65
C ALA A 96 4.32 -23.10 -2.48
N GLU A 97 3.26 -23.64 -1.86
CA GLU A 97 1.96 -23.83 -2.51
C GLU A 97 1.37 -22.49 -3.00
N ILE A 98 1.41 -21.47 -2.16
CA ILE A 98 0.93 -20.13 -2.53
C ILE A 98 1.78 -19.54 -3.66
N ALA A 99 3.10 -19.69 -3.60
CA ALA A 99 4.00 -19.18 -4.63
C ALA A 99 3.67 -19.75 -6.03
N GLN A 100 3.23 -21.00 -6.11
CA GLN A 100 2.81 -21.62 -7.38
C GLN A 100 1.56 -20.96 -7.98
N THR A 101 0.74 -20.29 -7.18
CA THR A 101 -0.46 -19.59 -7.66
C THR A 101 -0.16 -18.15 -8.12
N ILE A 102 1.04 -17.65 -7.86
CA ILE A 102 1.48 -16.31 -8.23
C ILE A 102 2.19 -16.39 -9.59
N PRO A 103 1.82 -15.57 -10.59
CA PRO A 103 2.45 -15.59 -11.90
C PRO A 103 3.98 -15.47 -11.89
N LEU A 104 4.55 -14.64 -10.99
CA LEU A 104 6.02 -14.55 -10.83
C LEU A 104 6.64 -15.72 -10.05
N GLY A 105 5.84 -16.72 -9.62
CA GLY A 105 6.31 -17.96 -9.02
C GLY A 105 6.95 -17.82 -7.63
N ARG A 106 6.80 -16.70 -6.97
CA ARG A 106 7.38 -16.44 -5.63
C ARG A 106 6.52 -15.52 -4.79
N LEU A 107 6.73 -15.54 -3.50
CA LEU A 107 6.26 -14.47 -2.61
C LEU A 107 7.09 -13.21 -2.83
N GLY A 108 6.50 -12.06 -2.55
CA GLY A 108 7.26 -10.81 -2.50
C GLY A 108 8.18 -10.76 -1.29
N GLY A 109 9.20 -9.91 -1.36
CA GLY A 109 10.05 -9.52 -0.24
C GLY A 109 9.85 -8.04 0.10
N PRO A 110 10.36 -7.59 1.25
CA PRO A 110 10.30 -6.17 1.64
C PRO A 110 10.87 -5.22 0.57
N ASP A 111 11.94 -5.62 -0.11
CA ASP A 111 12.59 -4.81 -1.15
C ASP A 111 11.72 -4.61 -2.39
N ASP A 112 10.83 -5.57 -2.71
CA ASP A 112 9.87 -5.40 -3.81
C ASP A 112 8.91 -4.22 -3.54
N VAL A 113 8.49 -4.05 -2.29
CA VAL A 113 7.65 -2.93 -1.87
C VAL A 113 8.48 -1.67 -1.69
N GLY A 114 9.66 -1.78 -1.11
CA GLY A 114 10.59 -0.68 -0.88
C GLY A 114 10.97 0.04 -2.17
N GLY A 115 11.27 -0.68 -3.23
CA GLY A 115 11.59 -0.11 -4.54
C GLY A 115 10.47 0.77 -5.11
N VAL A 116 9.22 0.32 -4.96
CA VAL A 116 8.04 1.11 -5.38
C VAL A 116 7.85 2.34 -4.50
N CYS A 117 8.08 2.23 -3.20
CA CYS A 117 8.02 3.38 -2.29
C CYS A 117 9.10 4.42 -2.64
N VAL A 118 10.31 4.00 -2.98
CA VAL A 118 11.39 4.90 -3.45
C VAL A 118 10.98 5.60 -4.74
N PHE A 119 10.43 4.88 -5.72
CA PHE A 119 9.89 5.47 -6.95
C PHE A 119 8.84 6.54 -6.64
N LEU A 120 7.85 6.23 -5.80
CA LEU A 120 6.78 7.15 -5.45
C LEU A 120 7.26 8.36 -4.62
N ALA A 121 8.31 8.21 -3.83
CA ALA A 121 8.89 9.28 -3.05
C ALA A 121 9.82 10.20 -3.86
N SER A 122 10.30 9.74 -5.01
CA SER A 122 11.27 10.44 -5.85
C SER A 122 10.64 11.27 -6.95
N ASP A 123 11.45 12.07 -7.61
CA ASP A 123 11.06 12.89 -8.78
C ASP A 123 10.71 12.05 -10.02
N LEU A 124 11.07 10.77 -10.05
CA LEU A 124 10.66 9.85 -11.12
C LEU A 124 9.15 9.70 -11.24
N SER A 125 8.42 10.02 -10.18
CA SER A 125 6.95 9.95 -10.12
C SER A 125 6.26 11.31 -10.02
N GLN A 126 6.90 12.38 -10.49
CA GLN A 126 6.38 13.77 -10.36
C GLN A 126 4.96 13.96 -10.88
N TYR A 127 4.55 13.21 -11.89
CA TYR A 127 3.21 13.29 -12.48
C TYR A 127 2.27 12.19 -12.00
N CYS A 128 2.64 11.50 -10.90
CA CYS A 128 1.84 10.44 -10.30
C CYS A 128 1.22 10.91 -9.00
N THR A 129 -0.10 11.08 -8.98
CA THR A 129 -0.87 11.30 -7.74
C THR A 129 -2.24 10.64 -7.86
N GLY A 130 -2.76 10.13 -6.74
CA GLY A 130 -4.03 9.42 -6.70
C GLY A 130 -4.02 8.01 -7.30
N ILE A 131 -2.84 7.50 -7.68
CA ILE A 131 -2.70 6.16 -8.26
C ILE A 131 -2.58 5.08 -7.18
N THR A 132 -2.87 3.87 -7.58
CA THR A 132 -2.61 2.65 -6.79
C THR A 132 -1.66 1.78 -7.58
N LEU A 133 -0.51 1.47 -6.99
CA LEU A 133 0.48 0.55 -7.57
C LEU A 133 0.39 -0.82 -6.90
N ASP A 134 0.09 -1.81 -7.69
CA ASP A 134 0.00 -3.19 -7.26
C ASP A 134 1.40 -3.82 -7.23
N VAL A 135 1.77 -4.37 -6.06
CA VAL A 135 3.05 -5.06 -5.86
C VAL A 135 2.75 -6.47 -5.35
N ASN A 136 2.23 -7.31 -6.22
CA ASN A 136 1.66 -8.60 -5.84
C ASN A 136 2.13 -9.79 -6.70
N GLY A 137 3.09 -9.58 -7.61
CA GLY A 137 3.61 -10.63 -8.49
C GLY A 137 2.60 -11.16 -9.51
N GLY A 138 1.49 -10.47 -9.72
CA GLY A 138 0.37 -10.91 -10.55
C GLY A 138 -0.68 -11.72 -9.79
N MET A 139 -0.62 -11.78 -8.46
CA MET A 139 -1.65 -12.43 -7.62
C MET A 139 -3.05 -11.89 -7.89
N LEU A 140 -3.15 -10.63 -8.24
CA LEU A 140 -4.35 -9.96 -8.72
C LEU A 140 -3.99 -9.14 -9.96
N ILE A 141 -4.73 -9.36 -11.04
CA ILE A 141 -4.64 -8.62 -12.30
C ILE A 141 -6.05 -8.12 -12.62
N HIS A 142 -6.21 -6.84 -12.95
CA HIS A 142 -7.47 -6.21 -13.35
C HIS A 142 -7.29 -5.22 -14.50
#